data_821050f424ca87502a8c8297977e92b8
#
_entry.id   821050f424ca87502a8c8297977e92b8
#
_cell.length_a   1.000
_cell.length_b   1.000
_cell.length_c   1.000
_cell.angle_alpha   90.00
_cell.angle_beta   90.00
_cell.angle_gamma   90.00
#
_symmetry.space_group_name_H-M   'P 1'
#
loop_
_entity.id
_entity.type
_entity.pdbx_description
1 polymer ?
#
loop_
_entity_poly.entity_id
_entity_poly.type
_entity_poly.pdbx_seq_one_letter_code
_entity_poly.pdbx_strand_id
1 'polypeptide(L)'
;KRKEVKSFLSRWKALLRTNGVLRLSVPDFEKVIKYYLLTADLEKLHGLLHGGQRNEYDIHYITFDFKLLKRLLVEVGFAEEDIRIYSYKETEHFFIDDGSQAHLPHMDKVNGMLMSLNVEAIKR
;
A
#
# COMPACT_ATOMS: atom_id res chain seq x y z
N LYS A 1 8.08 8.34 -10.12
CA LYS A 1 9.35 7.64 -10.36
C LYS A 1 9.95 7.17 -9.04
N ARG A 2 10.85 6.19 -9.09
CA ARG A 2 11.41 5.57 -7.89
C ARG A 2 12.15 6.58 -6.98
N LYS A 3 12.90 7.50 -7.57
CA LYS A 3 13.56 8.57 -6.82
C LYS A 3 12.58 9.46 -6.07
N GLU A 4 11.45 9.73 -6.69
CA GLU A 4 10.40 10.56 -6.10
C GLU A 4 9.76 9.86 -4.90
N VAL A 5 9.55 8.54 -4.99
CA VAL A 5 9.01 7.75 -3.86
C VAL A 5 9.94 7.85 -2.66
N LYS A 6 11.25 7.65 -2.84
CA LYS A 6 12.21 7.78 -1.74
C LYS A 6 12.19 9.18 -1.14
N SER A 7 12.09 10.21 -1.98
CA SER A 7 12.01 11.59 -1.52
C SER A 7 10.76 11.83 -0.65
N PHE A 8 9.60 11.32 -1.07
CA PHE A 8 8.38 11.41 -0.28
C PHE A 8 8.49 10.65 1.04
N LEU A 9 9.02 9.44 1.01
CA LEU A 9 9.19 8.64 2.23
C LEU A 9 10.14 9.31 3.21
N SER A 10 11.22 9.91 2.72
CA SER A 10 12.16 10.67 3.56
C SER A 10 11.50 11.88 4.20
N ARG A 11 10.68 12.61 3.45
CA ARG A 11 9.94 13.76 3.98
C ARG A 11 8.92 13.37 5.03
N TRP A 12 8.17 12.30 4.79
CA TRP A 12 7.20 11.82 5.75
C TRP A 12 7.87 11.33 7.03
N LYS A 13 9.01 10.62 6.90
CA LYS A 13 9.80 10.22 8.05
C LYS A 13 10.26 11.42 8.87
N ALA A 14 10.74 12.48 8.20
CA ALA A 14 11.20 13.70 8.89
C ALA A 14 10.10 14.38 9.69
N LEU A 15 8.84 14.28 9.25
CA LEU A 15 7.69 14.85 9.95
C LEU A 15 7.28 14.05 11.19
N LEU A 16 7.72 12.80 11.31
CA LEU A 16 7.39 11.97 12.46
C LEU A 16 8.26 12.36 13.65
N ARG A 17 7.66 12.34 14.83
CA ARG A 17 8.42 12.36 16.09
C ARG A 17 9.03 10.98 16.35
N THR A 18 9.96 10.91 17.30
CA THR A 18 10.50 9.64 17.78
C THR A 18 9.37 8.73 18.24
N ASN A 19 9.44 7.46 17.85
CA ASN A 19 8.39 6.44 18.05
C ASN A 19 7.10 6.72 17.28
N GLY A 20 7.08 7.70 16.38
CA GLY A 20 5.97 7.91 15.48
C GLY A 20 5.87 6.80 14.44
N VAL A 21 4.67 6.55 13.96
CA VAL A 21 4.37 5.46 13.02
C VAL A 21 3.94 6.02 11.68
N LEU A 22 4.61 5.58 10.64
CA LEU A 22 4.19 5.82 9.25
C LEU A 22 3.39 4.61 8.78
N ARG A 23 2.14 4.83 8.39
CA ARG A 23 1.30 3.79 7.76
C ARG A 23 1.08 4.11 6.30
N LEU A 24 1.29 3.10 5.47
CA LEU A 24 1.17 3.20 4.03
C LEU A 24 0.22 2.13 3.52
N SER A 25 -0.62 2.52 2.56
CA SER A 25 -1.48 1.58 1.84
C SER A 25 -1.29 1.78 0.35
N VAL A 26 -0.88 0.72 -0.33
CA VAL A 26 -0.67 0.73 -1.78
C VAL A 26 -1.26 -0.56 -2.35
N PRO A 27 -1.60 -0.61 -3.65
CA PRO A 27 -1.98 -1.88 -4.26
C PRO A 27 -0.85 -2.90 -4.14
N ASP A 28 -1.22 -4.13 -3.77
CA ASP A 28 -0.27 -5.22 -3.58
C ASP A 28 -0.15 -6.05 -4.86
N PHE A 29 0.99 -5.98 -5.52
CA PHE A 29 1.20 -6.69 -6.78
C PHE A 29 1.06 -8.21 -6.62
N GLU A 30 1.46 -8.77 -5.49
CA GLU A 30 1.26 -10.18 -5.20
C GLU A 30 -0.23 -10.55 -5.23
N LYS A 31 -1.08 -9.69 -4.66
CA LYS A 31 -2.53 -9.90 -4.68
C LYS A 31 -3.11 -9.73 -6.09
N VAL A 32 -2.57 -8.80 -6.86
CA VAL A 32 -2.95 -8.63 -8.27
C VAL A 32 -2.72 -9.91 -9.06
N ILE A 33 -1.54 -10.53 -8.90
CA ILE A 33 -1.22 -11.79 -9.55
C ILE A 33 -2.19 -12.90 -9.10
N LYS A 34 -2.40 -13.03 -7.81
CA LYS A 34 -3.33 -14.04 -7.26
C LYS A 34 -4.75 -13.85 -7.79
N TYR A 35 -5.24 -12.62 -7.81
CA TYR A 35 -6.57 -12.32 -8.33
C TYR A 35 -6.67 -12.67 -9.82
N TYR A 36 -5.66 -12.31 -10.61
CA TYR A 36 -5.65 -12.63 -12.03
C TYR A 36 -5.63 -14.14 -12.27
N LEU A 37 -4.83 -14.89 -11.52
CA LEU A 37 -4.78 -16.35 -11.65
C LEU A 37 -6.12 -17.00 -11.30
N LEU A 38 -6.86 -16.42 -10.36
CA LEU A 38 -8.16 -16.95 -9.96
C LEU A 38 -9.29 -16.57 -10.91
N THR A 39 -9.26 -15.39 -11.52
CA THR A 39 -10.40 -14.83 -12.26
C THR A 39 -10.12 -14.57 -13.73
N ALA A 40 -8.85 -14.41 -14.13
CA ALA A 40 -8.43 -13.96 -15.46
C ALA A 40 -9.09 -12.63 -15.88
N ASP A 41 -9.53 -11.81 -14.91
CA ASP A 41 -10.24 -10.56 -15.14
C ASP A 41 -9.29 -9.37 -15.01
N LEU A 42 -8.59 -9.06 -16.10
CA LEU A 42 -7.64 -7.94 -16.15
C LEU A 42 -8.32 -6.58 -16.00
N GLU A 43 -9.52 -6.42 -16.52
CA GLU A 43 -10.21 -5.12 -16.46
C GLU A 43 -10.41 -4.63 -15.04
N LYS A 44 -10.78 -5.53 -14.12
CA LYS A 44 -10.96 -5.16 -12.71
C LYS A 44 -9.67 -4.76 -12.02
N LEU A 45 -8.52 -5.14 -12.59
CA LEU A 45 -7.21 -4.83 -12.04
C LEU A 45 -6.60 -3.52 -12.57
N HIS A 46 -7.14 -2.96 -13.65
CA HIS A 46 -6.57 -1.75 -14.26
C HIS A 46 -6.51 -0.56 -13.29
N GLY A 47 -7.54 -0.35 -12.49
CA GLY A 47 -7.55 0.73 -11.52
C GLY A 47 -6.45 0.61 -10.47
N LEU A 48 -6.16 -0.63 -10.05
CA LEU A 48 -5.09 -0.89 -9.08
C LEU A 48 -3.70 -0.73 -9.70
N LEU A 49 -3.53 -1.15 -10.96
CA LEU A 49 -2.22 -1.09 -11.62
C LEU A 49 -1.85 0.30 -12.10
N HIS A 50 -2.85 1.07 -12.58
CA HIS A 50 -2.60 2.33 -13.29
C HIS A 50 -3.35 3.52 -12.68
N GLY A 51 -4.04 3.32 -11.55
CA GLY A 51 -4.96 4.31 -11.02
C GLY A 51 -6.27 4.35 -11.81
N GLY A 52 -7.25 5.03 -11.28
CA GLY A 52 -8.55 5.18 -11.95
C GLY A 52 -8.50 6.12 -13.14
N GLN A 53 -7.43 6.90 -13.28
CA GLN A 53 -7.23 7.87 -14.36
C GLN A 53 -8.37 8.90 -14.49
N ARG A 54 -9.08 9.16 -13.38
CA ARG A 54 -10.17 10.14 -13.33
C ARG A 54 -9.66 11.57 -13.42
N ASN A 55 -8.37 11.76 -13.08
CA ASN A 55 -7.64 13.02 -13.20
C ASN A 55 -6.14 12.71 -13.27
N GLU A 56 -5.32 13.75 -13.47
CA GLU A 56 -3.87 13.60 -13.62
C GLU A 56 -3.16 13.02 -12.38
N TYR A 57 -3.78 13.06 -11.22
CA TYR A 57 -3.20 12.54 -9.97
C TYR A 57 -3.61 11.09 -9.68
N ASP A 58 -4.59 10.56 -10.41
CA ASP A 58 -5.11 9.20 -10.21
C ASP A 58 -4.36 8.20 -11.12
N ILE A 59 -3.03 8.21 -11.02
CA ILE A 59 -2.14 7.35 -11.81
C ILE A 59 -1.11 6.72 -10.87
N HIS A 60 -0.97 5.40 -10.93
CA HIS A 60 0.04 4.68 -10.16
C HIS A 60 1.31 4.54 -10.98
N TYR A 61 2.35 5.29 -10.62
CA TYR A 61 3.64 5.28 -11.32
C TYR A 61 4.53 4.10 -10.95
N ILE A 62 4.33 3.54 -9.76
CA ILE A 62 5.14 2.43 -9.25
C ILE A 62 4.21 1.36 -8.69
N THR A 63 4.52 0.11 -9.03
CA THR A 63 3.83 -1.06 -8.51
C THR A 63 4.66 -1.63 -7.36
N PHE A 64 4.02 -1.96 -6.26
CA PHE A 64 4.69 -2.45 -5.06
C PHE A 64 4.32 -3.89 -4.72
N ASP A 65 5.30 -4.61 -4.18
CA ASP A 65 5.09 -5.71 -3.28
C ASP A 65 5.73 -5.36 -1.93
N PHE A 66 5.56 -6.21 -0.93
CA PHE A 66 6.11 -5.92 0.39
C PHE A 66 7.64 -5.84 0.38
N LYS A 67 8.29 -6.71 -0.38
CA LYS A 67 9.76 -6.74 -0.47
C LYS A 67 10.31 -5.41 -0.99
N LEU A 68 9.73 -4.87 -2.06
CA LEU A 68 10.17 -3.60 -2.63
C LEU A 68 9.90 -2.44 -1.66
N LEU A 69 8.69 -2.37 -1.11
CA LEU A 69 8.32 -1.28 -0.21
C LEU A 69 9.19 -1.29 1.05
N LYS A 70 9.42 -2.47 1.63
CA LYS A 70 10.30 -2.63 2.79
C LYS A 70 11.71 -2.15 2.49
N ARG A 71 12.26 -2.52 1.33
CA ARG A 71 13.60 -2.09 0.93
C ARG A 71 13.69 -0.57 0.83
N LEU A 72 12.68 0.08 0.23
CA LEU A 72 12.68 1.54 0.12
C LEU A 72 12.60 2.21 1.50
N LEU A 73 11.81 1.67 2.40
CA LEU A 73 11.72 2.17 3.78
C LEU A 73 13.04 2.04 4.52
N VAL A 74 13.75 0.91 4.36
CA VAL A 74 15.09 0.74 4.95
C VAL A 74 16.06 1.75 4.36
N GLU A 75 16.03 1.97 3.05
CA GLU A 75 16.92 2.91 2.38
C GLU A 75 16.73 4.36 2.85
N VAL A 76 15.53 4.73 3.31
CA VAL A 76 15.29 6.07 3.88
C VAL A 76 15.50 6.12 5.39
N GLY A 77 15.95 5.04 6.01
CA GLY A 77 16.43 5.04 7.39
C GLY A 77 15.54 4.38 8.43
N PHE A 78 14.47 3.70 8.04
CA PHE A 78 13.73 2.86 9.00
C PHE A 78 14.49 1.56 9.24
N ALA A 79 14.48 1.07 10.49
CA ALA A 79 15.07 -0.23 10.79
C ALA A 79 14.18 -1.35 10.24
N GLU A 80 14.80 -2.40 9.75
CA GLU A 80 14.07 -3.53 9.16
C GLU A 80 13.08 -4.15 10.13
N GLU A 81 13.47 -4.32 11.39
CA GLU A 81 12.63 -4.90 12.45
C GLU A 81 11.45 -4.01 12.85
N ASP A 82 11.46 -2.76 12.46
CA ASP A 82 10.40 -1.79 12.75
C ASP A 82 9.41 -1.64 11.58
N ILE A 83 9.54 -2.46 10.54
CA ILE A 83 8.69 -2.44 9.36
C ILE A 83 7.88 -3.72 9.33
N ARG A 84 6.54 -3.59 9.30
CA ARG A 84 5.66 -4.76 9.28
C ARG A 84 4.39 -4.52 8.48
N ILE A 85 3.78 -5.61 8.03
CA ILE A 85 2.42 -5.59 7.51
C ILE A 85 1.46 -5.47 8.69
N TYR A 86 0.45 -4.62 8.59
CA TYR A 86 -0.60 -4.51 9.60
C TYR A 86 -1.96 -4.84 8.99
N SER A 87 -2.90 -5.27 9.84
CA SER A 87 -4.29 -5.45 9.44
C SER A 87 -5.07 -4.16 9.71
N TYR A 88 -5.81 -3.68 8.71
CA TYR A 88 -6.66 -2.50 8.90
C TYR A 88 -7.71 -2.73 10.01
N LYS A 89 -8.09 -3.99 10.24
CA LYS A 89 -9.05 -4.37 11.28
C LYS A 89 -8.55 -4.11 12.70
N GLU A 90 -7.23 -4.02 12.87
CA GLU A 90 -6.58 -3.76 14.16
C GLU A 90 -6.34 -2.28 14.41
N THR A 91 -6.70 -1.40 13.47
CA THR A 91 -6.51 0.03 13.60
C THR A 91 -7.70 0.70 14.28
N GLU A 92 -7.47 1.86 14.88
CA GLU A 92 -8.51 2.66 15.52
C GLU A 92 -9.56 3.19 14.53
N HIS A 93 -9.22 3.22 13.26
CA HIS A 93 -10.08 3.74 12.20
C HIS A 93 -10.57 2.64 11.24
N PHE A 94 -10.66 1.41 11.69
CA PHE A 94 -11.07 0.28 10.85
C PHE A 94 -12.45 0.46 10.19
N PHE A 95 -13.27 1.33 10.73
CA PHE A 95 -14.61 1.64 10.21
C PHE A 95 -14.61 2.72 9.13
N ILE A 96 -13.48 3.37 8.87
CA ILE A 96 -13.35 4.37 7.81
C ILE A 96 -12.87 3.67 6.55
N ASP A 97 -13.63 3.86 5.47
CA ASP A 97 -13.30 3.24 4.19
C ASP A 97 -12.22 4.03 3.47
N ASP A 98 -10.97 3.65 3.71
CA ASP A 98 -9.79 4.23 3.08
C ASP A 98 -9.09 3.21 2.18
N GLY A 99 -7.92 3.59 1.61
CA GLY A 99 -7.16 2.73 0.72
C GLY A 99 -6.67 1.43 1.36
N SER A 100 -6.63 1.34 2.70
CA SER A 100 -6.17 0.14 3.40
C SER A 100 -7.20 -1.01 3.33
N GLN A 101 -8.40 -0.74 2.87
CA GLN A 101 -9.52 -1.67 2.86
C GLN A 101 -9.97 -2.07 1.45
N ALA A 102 -9.13 -1.82 0.45
CA ALA A 102 -9.48 -2.13 -0.95
C ALA A 102 -9.64 -3.63 -1.17
N HIS A 103 -10.82 -4.02 -1.62
CA HIS A 103 -11.15 -5.42 -1.93
C HIS A 103 -11.70 -5.52 -3.35
N LEU A 104 -11.46 -6.65 -4.00
CA LEU A 104 -12.10 -7.01 -5.27
C LEU A 104 -12.88 -8.32 -5.10
N PRO A 105 -14.04 -8.46 -5.75
CA PRO A 105 -14.74 -7.43 -6.54
C PRO A 105 -15.46 -6.41 -5.66
N HIS A 106 -15.58 -5.18 -6.14
CA HIS A 106 -16.45 -4.11 -5.60
C HIS A 106 -16.44 -3.89 -4.09
N MET A 107 -15.26 -3.90 -3.46
CA MET A 107 -15.14 -3.68 -2.01
C MET A 107 -15.89 -4.73 -1.16
N ASP A 108 -16.02 -5.93 -1.67
CA ASP A 108 -16.64 -7.03 -0.93
C ASP A 108 -15.67 -7.52 0.16
N LYS A 109 -15.85 -7.00 1.37
CA LYS A 109 -14.97 -7.31 2.52
C LYS A 109 -15.22 -8.70 3.10
N VAL A 110 -16.31 -9.34 2.71
CA VAL A 110 -16.69 -10.68 3.22
C VAL A 110 -16.16 -11.79 2.31
N ASN A 111 -16.43 -11.68 1.01
CA ASN A 111 -16.08 -12.72 0.04
C ASN A 111 -14.95 -12.32 -0.92
N GLY A 112 -14.60 -11.04 -0.94
CA GLY A 112 -13.57 -10.52 -1.83
C GLY A 112 -12.16 -10.73 -1.29
N MET A 113 -11.17 -10.45 -2.13
CA MET A 113 -9.76 -10.51 -1.78
C MET A 113 -9.25 -9.11 -1.41
N LEU A 114 -8.56 -8.99 -0.30
CA LEU A 114 -7.89 -7.74 0.07
C LEU A 114 -6.75 -7.47 -0.90
N MET A 115 -6.83 -6.33 -1.61
CA MET A 115 -5.86 -5.95 -2.64
C MET A 115 -4.83 -4.94 -2.14
N SER A 116 -5.02 -4.40 -0.94
CA SER A 116 -4.11 -3.41 -0.36
C SER A 116 -2.93 -4.07 0.33
N LEU A 117 -1.76 -3.50 0.11
CA LEU A 117 -0.56 -3.77 0.91
C LEU A 117 -0.50 -2.71 2.00
N ASN A 118 -0.75 -3.11 3.23
CA ASN A 118 -0.79 -2.22 4.39
C ASN A 118 0.48 -2.43 5.20
N VAL A 119 1.33 -1.41 5.24
CA VAL A 119 2.64 -1.49 5.90
C VAL A 119 2.77 -0.34 6.89
N GLU A 120 3.32 -0.64 8.06
CA GLU A 120 3.70 0.39 9.01
C GLU A 120 5.19 0.32 9.32
N ALA A 121 5.78 1.49 9.59
CA ALA A 121 7.17 1.64 9.95
C ALA A 121 7.29 2.62 11.12
N ILE A 122 8.08 2.26 12.11
CA ILE A 122 8.26 3.07 13.33
C ILE A 122 9.57 3.83 13.23
N LYS A 123 9.51 5.15 13.46
CA LYS A 123 10.71 5.99 13.54
C LYS A 123 11.30 5.89 14.95
N ARG A 124 12.50 5.34 15.06
CA ARG A 124 13.21 5.28 16.34
C ARG A 124 14.14 6.47 16.56
#